data_05c941f4762109621e85e10e533e5844
#
_entry.id   05c941f4762109621e85e10e533e5844
#
_cell.length_a   1.000
_cell.length_b   1.000
_cell.length_c   1.000
_cell.angle_alpha   90.00
_cell.angle_beta   90.00
_cell.angle_gamma   90.00
#
_symmetry.space_group_name_H-M   'P 1'
#
loop_
_entity.id
_entity.type
_entity.pdbx_description
1 polymer ?
#
loop_
_entity_poly.entity_id
_entity_poly.type
_entity_poly.pdbx_seq_one_letter_code
_entity_poly.pdbx_strand_id
1 'polypeptide(L)'
;MGRVRVIAITNQKGGVGKTTTAINLSACLAAAGKKVLAIDADQQGNTTSGLGLEKNEMERTIYELLLGEAEISEVMQPTCVEGLEVIPANIRLTGAEIELIGKEGREFILKEALDPIKDQYDFIIIDCPPSLNLITINALTAADTVLVPIQCEYFALEGLEQLLHAVNLVKKRLNRHLEIEGIVFTMFDARTNLSLQVVEEVKRSLGENVYRTIIPRNVRLGESPSHGLPIHLYDPKSKGAESYGLLAEEVMEKEWN
;
A
#
# COMPACT_ATOMS: atom_id res chain seq x y z
N MET A 1 -1.64 6.11 23.62
CA MET A 1 -1.23 5.83 22.24
C MET A 1 -2.28 4.91 21.63
N GLY A 2 -2.81 5.22 20.47
CA GLY A 2 -3.71 4.33 19.74
C GLY A 2 -2.94 3.06 19.32
N ARG A 3 -3.65 1.98 19.01
CA ARG A 3 -3.05 0.78 18.42
C ARG A 3 -2.56 1.13 17.02
N VAL A 4 -1.37 0.68 16.64
CA VAL A 4 -0.86 0.81 15.26
C VAL A 4 -1.84 0.15 14.28
N ARG A 5 -1.97 0.73 13.09
CA ARG A 5 -2.73 0.11 11.99
C ARG A 5 -1.81 -0.23 10.83
N VAL A 6 -1.71 -1.54 10.55
CA VAL A 6 -0.93 -2.07 9.41
C VAL A 6 -1.87 -2.29 8.23
N ILE A 7 -1.69 -1.53 7.16
CA ILE A 7 -2.56 -1.52 5.97
C ILE A 7 -1.78 -2.04 4.76
N ALA A 8 -2.19 -3.18 4.20
CA ALA A 8 -1.67 -3.65 2.91
C ALA A 8 -2.47 -3.02 1.75
N ILE A 9 -1.78 -2.38 0.81
CA ILE A 9 -2.38 -1.84 -0.41
C ILE A 9 -2.18 -2.85 -1.52
N THR A 10 -3.25 -3.51 -1.95
CA THR A 10 -3.16 -4.60 -2.93
C THR A 10 -4.28 -4.58 -3.96
N ASN A 11 -3.94 -5.02 -5.16
CA ASN A 11 -4.84 -5.39 -6.24
C ASN A 11 -4.03 -6.21 -7.25
N GLN A 12 -4.58 -7.33 -7.74
CA GLN A 12 -3.91 -8.19 -8.71
C GLN A 12 -3.73 -7.53 -10.08
N LYS A 13 -4.54 -6.51 -10.39
CA LYS A 13 -4.41 -5.74 -11.63
C LYS A 13 -3.25 -4.75 -11.54
N GLY A 14 -2.37 -4.74 -12.54
CA GLY A 14 -1.34 -3.73 -12.70
C GLY A 14 -1.92 -2.37 -13.08
N GLY A 15 -1.23 -1.28 -12.69
CA GLY A 15 -1.61 0.07 -13.11
C GLY A 15 -2.84 0.69 -12.46
N VAL A 16 -3.43 0.09 -11.42
CA VAL A 16 -4.60 0.62 -10.71
C VAL A 16 -4.29 1.68 -9.66
N GLY A 17 -3.03 2.11 -9.52
CA GLY A 17 -2.61 3.15 -8.58
C GLY A 17 -2.26 2.67 -7.18
N LYS A 18 -1.87 1.39 -6.98
CA LYS A 18 -1.39 0.88 -5.68
C LYS A 18 -0.23 1.72 -5.13
N THR A 19 0.87 1.75 -5.85
CA THR A 19 2.07 2.51 -5.49
C THR A 19 1.80 4.00 -5.31
N THR A 20 1.01 4.61 -6.22
CA THR A 20 0.59 6.01 -6.09
C THR A 20 -0.19 6.23 -4.79
N THR A 21 -1.06 5.29 -4.42
CA THR A 21 -1.81 5.36 -3.16
C THR A 21 -0.89 5.15 -1.96
N ALA A 22 0.03 4.18 -2.01
CA ALA A 22 0.98 3.92 -0.93
C ALA A 22 1.85 5.15 -0.62
N ILE A 23 2.46 5.74 -1.65
CA ILE A 23 3.28 6.95 -1.52
C ILE A 23 2.45 8.11 -0.91
N ASN A 24 1.32 8.43 -1.53
CA ASN A 24 0.62 9.67 -1.20
C ASN A 24 -0.21 9.55 0.08
N LEU A 25 -0.79 8.39 0.38
CA LEU A 25 -1.45 8.14 1.65
C LEU A 25 -0.46 8.21 2.81
N SER A 26 0.67 7.50 2.72
CA SER A 26 1.73 7.55 3.74
C SER A 26 2.21 8.97 3.99
N ALA A 27 2.47 9.72 2.93
CA ALA A 27 2.95 11.08 3.02
C ALA A 27 1.90 12.05 3.59
N CYS A 28 0.61 11.91 3.25
CA CYS A 28 -0.46 12.73 3.81
C CYS A 28 -0.74 12.41 5.29
N LEU A 29 -0.65 11.13 5.69
CA LEU A 29 -0.75 10.72 7.09
C LEU A 29 0.40 11.33 7.92
N ALA A 30 1.63 11.29 7.42
CA ALA A 30 2.78 11.90 8.06
C ALA A 30 2.65 13.44 8.15
N ALA A 31 2.20 14.10 7.09
CA ALA A 31 1.92 15.53 7.08
C ALA A 31 0.81 15.93 8.08
N ALA A 32 -0.09 15.01 8.42
CA ALA A 32 -1.09 15.15 9.49
C ALA A 32 -0.53 14.85 10.90
N GLY A 33 0.79 14.72 11.06
CA GLY A 33 1.47 14.53 12.34
C GLY A 33 1.50 13.09 12.84
N LYS A 34 1.21 12.09 11.98
CA LYS A 34 1.31 10.67 12.32
C LYS A 34 2.73 10.15 12.08
N LYS A 35 3.16 9.18 12.88
CA LYS A 35 4.36 8.41 12.61
C LYS A 35 4.03 7.27 11.66
N VAL A 36 4.65 7.27 10.47
CA VAL A 36 4.31 6.35 9.39
C VAL A 36 5.54 5.59 8.91
N LEU A 37 5.40 4.28 8.72
CA LEU A 37 6.37 3.44 8.02
C LEU A 37 5.73 2.98 6.70
N ALA A 38 6.33 3.32 5.57
CA ALA A 38 6.01 2.72 4.28
C ALA A 38 6.89 1.49 4.04
N ILE A 39 6.33 0.44 3.44
CA ILE A 39 7.07 -0.76 3.04
C ILE A 39 6.84 -0.98 1.56
N ASP A 40 7.90 -0.88 0.78
CA ASP A 40 7.87 -1.24 -0.64
C ASP A 40 8.07 -2.76 -0.77
N ALA A 41 7.01 -3.47 -1.11
CA ALA A 41 7.04 -4.93 -1.31
C ALA A 41 6.96 -5.33 -2.80
N ASP A 42 7.18 -4.37 -3.71
CA ASP A 42 7.26 -4.62 -5.15
C ASP A 42 8.72 -4.55 -5.62
N GLN A 43 9.18 -5.58 -6.34
CA GLN A 43 10.52 -5.63 -6.93
C GLN A 43 10.82 -4.46 -7.89
N GLN A 44 9.80 -3.76 -8.37
CA GLN A 44 9.98 -2.56 -9.17
C GLN A 44 10.55 -1.39 -8.35
N GLY A 45 10.42 -1.38 -7.03
CA GLY A 45 10.95 -0.35 -6.15
C GLY A 45 10.39 1.05 -6.44
N ASN A 46 9.11 1.13 -6.84
CA ASN A 46 8.52 2.40 -7.26
C ASN A 46 8.08 3.26 -6.07
N THR A 47 7.67 2.65 -4.96
CA THR A 47 7.43 3.38 -3.70
C THR A 47 8.74 3.96 -3.17
N THR A 48 9.82 3.19 -3.23
CA THR A 48 11.18 3.62 -2.88
C THR A 48 11.59 4.87 -3.65
N SER A 49 11.53 4.81 -4.98
CA SER A 49 11.90 5.97 -5.83
C SER A 49 10.93 7.15 -5.66
N GLY A 50 9.64 6.90 -5.51
CA GLY A 50 8.62 7.94 -5.34
C GLY A 50 8.69 8.68 -3.99
N LEU A 51 9.43 8.12 -3.02
CA LEU A 51 9.76 8.75 -1.74
C LEU A 51 11.17 9.35 -1.70
N GLY A 52 11.83 9.44 -2.86
CA GLY A 52 13.09 10.17 -3.03
C GLY A 52 14.36 9.34 -2.81
N LEU A 53 14.27 8.00 -2.76
CA LEU A 53 15.46 7.15 -2.59
C LEU A 53 15.93 6.58 -3.92
N GLU A 54 17.25 6.50 -4.09
CA GLU A 54 17.88 5.86 -5.25
C GLU A 54 17.92 4.33 -5.06
N LYS A 55 16.84 3.65 -5.48
CA LYS A 55 16.63 2.22 -5.24
C LYS A 55 17.79 1.31 -5.67
N ASN A 56 18.54 1.71 -6.71
CA ASN A 56 19.66 0.93 -7.22
C ASN A 56 20.93 1.07 -6.38
N GLU A 57 20.98 2.07 -5.49
CA GLU A 57 22.10 2.31 -4.57
C GLU A 57 21.84 1.72 -3.18
N MET A 58 20.63 1.17 -2.93
CA MET A 58 20.29 0.57 -1.65
C MET A 58 21.00 -0.77 -1.47
N GLU A 59 21.90 -0.85 -0.49
CA GLU A 59 22.62 -2.08 -0.14
C GLU A 59 21.73 -3.04 0.65
N ARG A 60 20.85 -2.50 1.51
CA ARG A 60 19.91 -3.26 2.34
C ARG A 60 18.48 -2.81 2.09
N THR A 61 17.61 -3.78 1.86
CA THR A 61 16.22 -3.60 1.44
C THR A 61 15.32 -4.63 2.13
N ILE A 62 14.04 -4.62 1.83
CA ILE A 62 13.11 -5.68 2.25
C ILE A 62 13.60 -7.09 1.85
N TYR A 63 14.43 -7.21 0.81
CA TYR A 63 14.98 -8.50 0.37
C TYR A 63 15.85 -9.11 1.48
N GLU A 64 16.86 -8.40 1.99
CA GLU A 64 17.73 -8.88 3.06
C GLU A 64 16.95 -9.12 4.37
N LEU A 65 15.94 -8.29 4.64
CA LEU A 65 15.04 -8.49 5.78
C LEU A 65 14.30 -9.82 5.70
N LEU A 66 13.70 -10.13 4.54
CA LEU A 66 12.94 -11.36 4.35
C LEU A 66 13.82 -12.63 4.37
N LEU A 67 15.08 -12.52 3.96
CA LEU A 67 16.03 -13.63 4.06
C LEU A 67 16.57 -13.83 5.49
N GLY A 68 16.44 -12.81 6.37
CA GLY A 68 17.02 -12.79 7.70
C GLY A 68 18.50 -12.43 7.69
N GLU A 69 18.95 -11.72 6.67
CA GLU A 69 20.33 -11.23 6.47
C GLU A 69 20.53 -9.81 7.00
N ALA A 70 19.44 -9.14 7.37
CA ALA A 70 19.47 -7.82 7.99
C ALA A 70 18.35 -7.67 9.02
N GLU A 71 18.65 -6.94 10.09
CA GLU A 71 17.64 -6.51 11.06
C GLU A 71 16.78 -5.38 10.49
N ILE A 72 15.54 -5.25 10.97
CA ILE A 72 14.61 -4.25 10.45
C ILE A 72 15.14 -2.81 10.59
N SER A 73 15.85 -2.49 11.66
CA SER A 73 16.48 -1.18 11.88
C SER A 73 17.59 -0.85 10.88
N GLU A 74 18.18 -1.87 10.24
CA GLU A 74 19.25 -1.68 9.26
C GLU A 74 18.72 -1.42 7.84
N VAL A 75 17.44 -1.77 7.60
CA VAL A 75 16.79 -1.58 6.29
C VAL A 75 15.91 -0.33 6.22
N MET A 76 15.47 0.19 7.38
CA MET A 76 14.65 1.40 7.42
C MET A 76 15.45 2.63 6.99
N GLN A 77 14.85 3.49 6.17
CA GLN A 77 15.45 4.71 5.65
C GLN A 77 14.52 5.91 5.89
N PRO A 78 15.07 7.08 6.23
CA PRO A 78 14.30 8.31 6.27
C PRO A 78 13.88 8.72 4.85
N THR A 79 12.76 9.43 4.75
CA THR A 79 12.29 10.00 3.48
C THR A 79 12.38 11.53 3.47
N CYS A 80 12.00 12.13 2.35
CA CYS A 80 11.87 13.59 2.23
C CYS A 80 10.68 14.18 3.03
N VAL A 81 9.84 13.33 3.65
CA VAL A 81 8.67 13.73 4.43
C VAL A 81 8.96 13.48 5.91
N GLU A 82 8.87 14.53 6.72
CA GLU A 82 9.03 14.41 8.17
C GLU A 82 7.96 13.46 8.76
N GLY A 83 8.40 12.52 9.62
CA GLY A 83 7.51 11.54 10.23
C GLY A 83 7.21 10.32 9.35
N LEU A 84 7.80 10.22 8.15
CA LEU A 84 7.69 9.08 7.24
C LEU A 84 9.04 8.42 7.02
N GLU A 85 9.14 7.15 7.38
CA GLU A 85 10.26 6.26 7.04
C GLU A 85 9.81 5.23 6.01
N VAL A 86 10.77 4.61 5.30
CA VAL A 86 10.48 3.57 4.32
C VAL A 86 11.42 2.37 4.46
N ILE A 87 10.90 1.16 4.31
CA ILE A 87 11.68 -0.04 3.98
C ILE A 87 11.72 -0.14 2.47
N PRO A 88 12.89 0.09 1.83
CA PRO A 88 13.00 0.14 0.38
C PRO A 88 12.98 -1.24 -0.26
N ALA A 89 12.65 -1.29 -1.56
CA ALA A 89 12.79 -2.45 -2.42
C ALA A 89 13.61 -2.13 -3.67
N ASN A 90 14.15 -3.18 -4.27
CA ASN A 90 14.76 -3.14 -5.59
C ASN A 90 14.60 -4.48 -6.32
N ILE A 91 15.20 -4.62 -7.49
CA ILE A 91 15.05 -5.80 -8.35
C ILE A 91 15.49 -7.11 -7.69
N ARG A 92 16.38 -7.07 -6.66
CA ARG A 92 16.82 -8.27 -5.93
C ARG A 92 15.67 -9.00 -5.26
N LEU A 93 14.59 -8.30 -4.91
CA LEU A 93 13.40 -8.90 -4.30
C LEU A 93 12.78 -10.01 -5.17
N THR A 94 13.05 -10.01 -6.48
CA THR A 94 12.64 -11.10 -7.38
C THR A 94 13.22 -12.46 -6.94
N GLY A 95 14.41 -12.47 -6.34
CA GLY A 95 15.05 -13.69 -5.83
C GLY A 95 14.41 -14.25 -4.56
N ALA A 96 13.81 -13.40 -3.74
CA ALA A 96 13.28 -13.79 -2.43
C ALA A 96 12.26 -14.94 -2.50
N GLU A 97 11.40 -14.96 -3.51
CA GLU A 97 10.40 -16.03 -3.66
C GLU A 97 11.04 -17.40 -3.86
N ILE A 98 12.15 -17.47 -4.59
CA ILE A 98 12.88 -18.71 -4.86
C ILE A 98 13.65 -19.13 -3.59
N GLU A 99 14.32 -18.19 -2.94
CA GLU A 99 15.18 -18.46 -1.80
C GLU A 99 14.39 -18.82 -0.53
N LEU A 100 13.16 -18.34 -0.43
CA LEU A 100 12.25 -18.70 0.65
C LEU A 100 11.52 -20.05 0.42
N ILE A 101 11.68 -20.70 -0.74
CA ILE A 101 11.12 -22.04 -0.98
C ILE A 101 11.72 -23.01 0.05
N GLY A 102 10.86 -23.69 0.78
CA GLY A 102 11.26 -24.67 1.79
C GLY A 102 11.56 -24.09 3.18
N LYS A 103 11.58 -22.78 3.36
CA LYS A 103 11.69 -22.16 4.68
C LYS A 103 10.37 -22.35 5.43
N GLU A 104 10.44 -22.95 6.62
CA GLU A 104 9.27 -23.10 7.49
C GLU A 104 8.82 -21.72 8.01
N GLY A 105 7.49 -21.49 8.06
CA GLY A 105 6.95 -20.21 8.50
C GLY A 105 7.17 -19.03 7.53
N ARG A 106 7.54 -19.31 6.29
CA ARG A 106 7.88 -18.28 5.28
C ARG A 106 6.78 -17.24 5.02
N GLU A 107 5.54 -17.57 5.34
CA GLU A 107 4.39 -16.68 5.20
C GLU A 107 4.30 -15.61 6.33
N PHE A 108 5.08 -15.78 7.41
CA PHE A 108 5.04 -14.96 8.62
C PHE A 108 6.26 -14.07 8.81
N ILE A 109 7.27 -14.16 7.95
CA ILE A 109 8.57 -13.49 8.12
C ILE A 109 8.41 -11.97 8.28
N LEU A 110 7.63 -11.33 7.41
CA LEU A 110 7.41 -9.88 7.50
C LEU A 110 6.67 -9.50 8.78
N LYS A 111 5.70 -10.30 9.20
CA LYS A 111 4.98 -10.09 10.46
C LYS A 111 5.93 -10.14 11.66
N GLU A 112 6.76 -11.18 11.73
CA GLU A 112 7.73 -11.37 12.80
C GLU A 112 8.76 -10.24 12.83
N ALA A 113 9.19 -9.74 11.67
CA ALA A 113 10.09 -8.61 11.57
C ALA A 113 9.44 -7.30 12.05
N LEU A 114 8.13 -7.09 11.82
CA LEU A 114 7.41 -5.89 12.23
C LEU A 114 7.03 -5.88 13.72
N ASP A 115 6.78 -7.04 14.33
CA ASP A 115 6.29 -7.14 15.71
C ASP A 115 7.12 -6.34 16.74
N PRO A 116 8.46 -6.29 16.69
CA PRO A 116 9.26 -5.54 17.65
C PRO A 116 9.16 -4.01 17.53
N ILE A 117 8.78 -3.48 16.35
CA ILE A 117 8.83 -2.05 16.07
C ILE A 117 7.46 -1.41 15.84
N LYS A 118 6.42 -2.20 15.58
CA LYS A 118 5.12 -1.68 15.15
C LYS A 118 4.53 -0.64 16.10
N ASP A 119 4.70 -0.78 17.40
CA ASP A 119 4.17 0.14 18.41
C ASP A 119 4.87 1.52 18.40
N GLN A 120 5.92 1.70 17.60
CA GLN A 120 6.59 2.98 17.38
C GLN A 120 5.87 3.85 16.35
N TYR A 121 4.94 3.28 15.59
CA TYR A 121 4.21 3.92 14.49
C TYR A 121 2.71 4.01 14.77
N ASP A 122 2.06 5.01 14.16
CA ASP A 122 0.60 5.09 14.10
C ASP A 122 0.07 4.26 12.93
N PHE A 123 0.79 4.29 11.79
CA PHE A 123 0.45 3.55 10.58
C PHE A 123 1.66 2.86 9.96
N ILE A 124 1.45 1.65 9.45
CA ILE A 124 2.39 0.95 8.58
C ILE A 124 1.66 0.67 7.26
N ILE A 125 2.17 1.16 6.14
CA ILE A 125 1.56 1.03 4.81
C ILE A 125 2.43 0.12 3.96
N ILE A 126 1.89 -0.99 3.46
CA ILE A 126 2.62 -1.97 2.65
C ILE A 126 2.14 -1.89 1.21
N ASP A 127 3.01 -1.45 0.27
CA ASP A 127 2.74 -1.46 -1.17
C ASP A 127 3.02 -2.85 -1.75
N CYS A 128 1.98 -3.53 -2.21
CA CYS A 128 2.07 -4.91 -2.71
C CYS A 128 2.24 -4.95 -4.24
N PRO A 129 2.99 -5.93 -4.78
CA PRO A 129 3.10 -6.16 -6.22
C PRO A 129 1.73 -6.57 -6.84
N PRO A 130 1.58 -6.52 -8.17
CA PRO A 130 0.34 -6.88 -8.85
C PRO A 130 0.16 -8.42 -9.00
N SER A 131 0.55 -9.18 -8.00
CA SER A 131 0.47 -10.66 -8.00
C SER A 131 0.16 -11.17 -6.61
N LEU A 132 -0.51 -12.31 -6.52
CA LEU A 132 -0.73 -13.01 -5.26
C LEU A 132 0.39 -14.05 -5.03
N ASN A 133 1.60 -13.56 -4.86
CA ASN A 133 2.81 -14.34 -4.63
C ASN A 133 3.16 -14.41 -3.12
N LEU A 134 4.26 -15.04 -2.77
CA LEU A 134 4.71 -15.19 -1.38
C LEU A 134 4.92 -13.83 -0.69
N ILE A 135 5.39 -12.82 -1.42
CA ILE A 135 5.62 -11.47 -0.86
C ILE A 135 4.28 -10.82 -0.50
N THR A 136 3.29 -10.90 -1.39
CA THR A 136 1.93 -10.41 -1.09
C THR A 136 1.28 -11.19 0.07
N ILE A 137 1.52 -12.51 0.16
CA ILE A 137 1.03 -13.31 1.29
C ILE A 137 1.68 -12.83 2.59
N ASN A 138 2.99 -12.54 2.62
CA ASN A 138 3.66 -11.95 3.77
C ASN A 138 3.04 -10.60 4.18
N ALA A 139 2.79 -9.72 3.21
CA ALA A 139 2.13 -8.44 3.46
C ALA A 139 0.74 -8.61 4.08
N LEU A 140 -0.10 -9.50 3.53
CA LEU A 140 -1.44 -9.78 4.05
C LEU A 140 -1.43 -10.49 5.41
N THR A 141 -0.40 -11.30 5.68
CA THR A 141 -0.24 -11.97 6.99
C THR A 141 0.18 -10.99 8.07
N ALA A 142 0.96 -9.98 7.72
CA ALA A 142 1.41 -8.93 8.62
C ALA A 142 0.38 -7.81 8.82
N ALA A 143 -0.54 -7.61 7.86
CA ALA A 143 -1.50 -6.52 7.87
C ALA A 143 -2.67 -6.76 8.82
N ASP A 144 -3.21 -5.67 9.39
CA ASP A 144 -4.51 -5.66 10.05
C ASP A 144 -5.63 -5.54 9.01
N THR A 145 -5.40 -4.71 7.97
CA THR A 145 -6.42 -4.42 6.95
C THR A 145 -5.86 -4.33 5.55
N VAL A 146 -6.76 -4.42 4.58
CA VAL A 146 -6.47 -4.34 3.14
C VAL A 146 -7.19 -3.15 2.52
N LEU A 147 -6.44 -2.17 2.00
CA LEU A 147 -6.95 -1.10 1.17
C LEU A 147 -6.82 -1.49 -0.30
N VAL A 148 -7.91 -1.36 -1.05
CA VAL A 148 -8.00 -1.84 -2.44
C VAL A 148 -8.22 -0.66 -3.40
N PRO A 149 -7.17 -0.17 -4.07
CA PRO A 149 -7.34 0.78 -5.17
C PRO A 149 -7.96 0.09 -6.40
N ILE A 150 -9.01 0.70 -6.96
CA ILE A 150 -9.72 0.19 -8.14
C ILE A 150 -9.81 1.28 -9.20
N GLN A 151 -9.35 0.98 -10.41
CA GLN A 151 -9.63 1.80 -11.57
C GLN A 151 -11.03 1.48 -12.10
N CYS A 152 -11.82 2.52 -12.46
CA CYS A 152 -13.18 2.37 -12.96
C CYS A 152 -13.19 1.87 -14.40
N GLU A 153 -12.93 0.57 -14.60
CA GLU A 153 -12.90 -0.14 -15.88
C GLU A 153 -13.83 -1.36 -15.88
N TYR A 154 -14.15 -1.88 -17.07
CA TYR A 154 -15.11 -2.96 -17.26
C TYR A 154 -14.84 -4.21 -16.39
N PHE A 155 -13.57 -4.64 -16.28
CA PHE A 155 -13.20 -5.81 -15.49
C PHE A 155 -12.90 -5.52 -14.01
N ALA A 156 -13.27 -4.35 -13.50
CA ALA A 156 -12.97 -3.95 -12.12
C ALA A 156 -13.64 -4.86 -11.08
N LEU A 157 -14.90 -5.26 -11.34
CA LEU A 157 -15.67 -6.12 -10.43
C LEU A 157 -15.12 -7.54 -10.37
N GLU A 158 -14.78 -8.13 -11.53
CA GLU A 158 -14.22 -9.49 -11.59
C GLU A 158 -12.88 -9.55 -10.83
N GLY A 159 -12.00 -8.57 -11.06
CA GLY A 159 -10.72 -8.49 -10.34
C GLY A 159 -10.90 -8.27 -8.83
N LEU A 160 -11.93 -7.53 -8.43
CA LEU A 160 -12.26 -7.31 -7.04
C LEU A 160 -12.75 -8.62 -6.37
N GLU A 161 -13.63 -9.38 -6.99
CA GLU A 161 -14.11 -10.66 -6.48
C GLU A 161 -12.95 -11.66 -6.27
N GLN A 162 -12.04 -11.75 -7.24
CA GLN A 162 -10.85 -12.60 -7.15
C GLN A 162 -9.96 -12.19 -5.97
N LEU A 163 -9.74 -10.88 -5.78
CA LEU A 163 -8.96 -10.37 -4.66
C LEU A 163 -9.64 -10.67 -3.31
N LEU A 164 -10.94 -10.42 -3.18
CA LEU A 164 -11.69 -10.70 -1.96
C LEU A 164 -11.67 -12.18 -1.61
N HIS A 165 -11.73 -13.06 -2.62
CA HIS A 165 -11.55 -14.50 -2.41
C HIS A 165 -10.16 -14.84 -1.84
N ALA A 166 -9.10 -14.23 -2.39
CA ALA A 166 -7.73 -14.43 -1.92
C ALA A 166 -7.53 -13.90 -0.48
N VAL A 167 -8.03 -12.69 -0.18
CA VAL A 167 -8.01 -12.12 1.18
C VAL A 167 -8.74 -13.05 2.16
N ASN A 168 -9.91 -13.57 1.80
CA ASN A 168 -10.64 -14.52 2.64
C ASN A 168 -9.88 -15.83 2.87
N LEU A 169 -9.09 -16.30 1.90
CA LEU A 169 -8.26 -17.49 2.06
C LEU A 169 -7.12 -17.24 3.06
N VAL A 170 -6.45 -16.08 2.95
CA VAL A 170 -5.42 -15.65 3.92
C VAL A 170 -6.03 -15.51 5.30
N LYS A 171 -7.20 -14.83 5.42
CA LYS A 171 -7.92 -14.66 6.68
C LYS A 171 -8.21 -16.01 7.36
N LYS A 172 -8.65 -17.00 6.62
CA LYS A 172 -9.00 -18.33 7.16
C LYS A 172 -7.78 -19.14 7.61
N ARG A 173 -6.63 -18.99 6.95
CA ARG A 173 -5.48 -19.89 7.13
C ARG A 173 -4.29 -19.29 7.86
N LEU A 174 -4.06 -17.97 7.68
CA LEU A 174 -2.83 -17.32 8.11
C LEU A 174 -3.09 -16.15 9.08
N ASN A 175 -4.07 -15.29 8.79
CA ASN A 175 -4.32 -14.08 9.57
C ASN A 175 -5.82 -13.88 9.84
N ARG A 176 -6.34 -14.42 10.95
CA ARG A 176 -7.78 -14.39 11.29
C ARG A 176 -8.35 -13.00 11.52
N HIS A 177 -7.48 -12.03 11.78
CA HIS A 177 -7.86 -10.64 12.06
C HIS A 177 -7.87 -9.75 10.82
N LEU A 178 -7.43 -10.26 9.67
CA LEU A 178 -7.39 -9.50 8.44
C LEU A 178 -8.79 -9.06 8.01
N GLU A 179 -8.98 -7.74 7.84
CA GLU A 179 -10.24 -7.13 7.41
C GLU A 179 -10.05 -6.29 6.13
N ILE A 180 -11.14 -5.90 5.49
CA ILE A 180 -11.08 -4.92 4.39
C ILE A 180 -11.06 -3.53 5.00
N GLU A 181 -9.95 -2.79 4.77
CA GLU A 181 -9.83 -1.38 5.12
C GLU A 181 -10.84 -0.55 4.34
N GLY A 182 -10.84 -0.73 3.05
CA GLY A 182 -11.76 -0.05 2.18
C GLY A 182 -11.34 -0.13 0.71
N ILE A 183 -12.26 0.29 -0.15
CA ILE A 183 -12.05 0.41 -1.58
C ILE A 183 -11.95 1.88 -1.92
N VAL A 184 -10.90 2.26 -2.66
CA VAL A 184 -10.73 3.60 -3.19
C VAL A 184 -10.73 3.58 -4.71
N PHE A 185 -11.60 4.37 -5.33
CA PHE A 185 -11.60 4.54 -6.78
C PHE A 185 -10.47 5.46 -7.20
N THR A 186 -9.72 5.02 -8.22
CA THR A 186 -8.58 5.74 -8.77
C THR A 186 -8.78 6.05 -10.25
N MET A 187 -8.04 7.04 -10.74
CA MET A 187 -8.10 7.46 -12.15
C MET A 187 -9.52 7.68 -12.66
N PHE A 188 -10.40 8.12 -11.77
CA PHE A 188 -11.80 8.36 -12.09
C PHE A 188 -11.95 9.48 -13.13
N ASP A 189 -12.80 9.23 -14.11
CA ASP A 189 -13.19 10.24 -15.12
C ASP A 189 -14.71 10.37 -15.14
N ALA A 190 -15.21 11.47 -14.56
CA ALA A 190 -16.64 11.75 -14.47
C ALA A 190 -17.34 11.94 -15.83
N ARG A 191 -16.58 12.07 -16.92
CA ARG A 191 -17.14 12.23 -18.30
C ARG A 191 -17.57 10.89 -18.90
N THR A 192 -17.19 9.78 -18.29
CA THR A 192 -17.51 8.44 -18.82
C THR A 192 -18.63 7.79 -18.02
N ASN A 193 -19.67 7.31 -18.72
CA ASN A 193 -20.76 6.54 -18.10
C ASN A 193 -20.25 5.25 -17.44
N LEU A 194 -19.21 4.64 -18.01
CA LEU A 194 -18.62 3.42 -17.46
C LEU A 194 -18.08 3.65 -16.03
N SER A 195 -17.37 4.76 -15.79
CA SER A 195 -16.86 5.07 -14.47
C SER A 195 -17.98 5.21 -13.43
N LEU A 196 -19.08 5.87 -13.80
CA LEU A 196 -20.24 6.02 -12.92
C LEU A 196 -20.89 4.67 -12.61
N GLN A 197 -21.12 3.84 -13.64
CA GLN A 197 -21.71 2.51 -13.47
C GLN A 197 -20.85 1.59 -12.57
N VAL A 198 -19.53 1.58 -12.74
CA VAL A 198 -18.62 0.79 -11.90
C VAL A 198 -18.70 1.25 -10.45
N VAL A 199 -18.67 2.57 -10.20
CA VAL A 199 -18.80 3.12 -8.85
C VAL A 199 -20.11 2.71 -8.18
N GLU A 200 -21.23 2.82 -8.90
CA GLU A 200 -22.56 2.42 -8.39
C GLU A 200 -22.63 0.93 -8.06
N GLU A 201 -22.08 0.08 -8.92
CA GLU A 201 -22.11 -1.37 -8.74
C GLU A 201 -21.27 -1.81 -7.55
N VAL A 202 -20.04 -1.28 -7.42
CA VAL A 202 -19.17 -1.57 -6.28
C VAL A 202 -19.80 -1.07 -4.97
N LYS A 203 -20.36 0.14 -4.96
CA LYS A 203 -21.07 0.69 -3.79
C LYS A 203 -22.29 -0.15 -3.41
N ARG A 204 -23.02 -0.67 -4.38
CA ARG A 204 -24.16 -1.55 -4.11
C ARG A 204 -23.73 -2.88 -3.50
N SER A 205 -22.60 -3.44 -3.94
CA SER A 205 -22.11 -4.75 -3.51
C SER A 205 -21.38 -4.71 -2.17
N LEU A 206 -20.66 -3.62 -1.86
CA LEU A 206 -19.72 -3.55 -0.74
C LEU A 206 -20.02 -2.41 0.25
N GLY A 207 -20.99 -1.54 -0.06
CA GLY A 207 -21.58 -0.58 0.87
C GLY A 207 -20.56 0.26 1.64
N GLU A 208 -20.51 0.05 2.96
CA GLU A 208 -19.70 0.80 3.91
C GLU A 208 -18.18 0.63 3.74
N ASN A 209 -17.75 -0.39 2.99
CA ASN A 209 -16.33 -0.62 2.71
C ASN A 209 -15.80 0.21 1.53
N VAL A 210 -16.55 1.20 1.04
CA VAL A 210 -16.12 2.08 -0.05
C VAL A 210 -15.88 3.47 0.49
N TYR A 211 -14.65 3.98 0.30
CA TYR A 211 -14.31 5.35 0.67
C TYR A 211 -15.16 6.37 -0.10
N ARG A 212 -15.53 7.47 0.56
CA ARG A 212 -16.23 8.60 -0.07
C ARG A 212 -15.31 9.31 -1.06
N THR A 213 -14.03 9.39 -0.70
CA THR A 213 -13.00 10.00 -1.52
C THR A 213 -12.74 9.19 -2.79
N ILE A 214 -12.71 9.88 -3.92
CA ILE A 214 -12.38 9.33 -5.24
C ILE A 214 -11.13 10.05 -5.76
N ILE A 215 -10.12 9.30 -6.19
CA ILE A 215 -8.90 9.86 -6.77
C ILE A 215 -9.12 10.07 -8.28
N PRO A 216 -9.17 11.32 -8.77
CA PRO A 216 -9.38 11.60 -10.16
C PRO A 216 -8.14 11.26 -11.01
N ARG A 217 -8.33 11.09 -12.31
CA ARG A 217 -7.20 11.06 -13.25
C ARG A 217 -6.49 12.42 -13.20
N ASN A 218 -5.21 12.41 -12.83
CA ASN A 218 -4.41 13.61 -12.66
C ASN A 218 -2.97 13.37 -13.15
N VAL A 219 -2.52 14.17 -14.10
CA VAL A 219 -1.18 14.04 -14.71
C VAL A 219 -0.08 14.26 -13.68
N ARG A 220 -0.30 15.17 -12.71
CA ARG A 220 0.67 15.47 -11.66
C ARG A 220 1.00 14.28 -10.76
N LEU A 221 0.02 13.39 -10.52
CA LEU A 221 0.25 12.12 -9.82
C LEU A 221 1.16 11.16 -10.59
N GLY A 222 1.17 11.23 -11.92
CA GLY A 222 2.08 10.45 -12.76
C GLY A 222 3.48 11.06 -12.85
N GLU A 223 3.59 12.37 -12.73
CA GLU A 223 4.86 13.12 -12.83
C GLU A 223 5.64 13.09 -11.50
N SER A 224 4.96 13.25 -10.37
CA SER A 224 5.59 13.42 -9.06
C SER A 224 6.61 12.32 -8.68
N PRO A 225 6.41 11.02 -9.00
CA PRO A 225 7.40 10.00 -8.69
C PRO A 225 8.72 10.15 -9.45
N SER A 226 8.70 10.76 -10.66
CA SER A 226 9.93 11.03 -11.42
C SER A 226 10.82 12.11 -10.78
N HIS A 227 10.26 12.86 -9.84
CA HIS A 227 10.97 13.85 -9.03
C HIS A 227 11.27 13.35 -7.61
N GLY A 228 10.92 12.10 -7.30
CA GLY A 228 11.11 11.52 -5.96
C GLY A 228 10.26 12.21 -4.89
N LEU A 229 9.13 12.81 -5.24
CA LEU A 229 8.29 13.59 -4.34
C LEU A 229 6.85 13.08 -4.30
N PRO A 230 6.24 12.94 -3.11
CA PRO A 230 4.81 12.78 -2.98
C PRO A 230 4.07 14.01 -3.53
N ILE A 231 2.82 13.81 -3.96
CA ILE A 231 2.04 14.86 -4.65
C ILE A 231 1.87 16.14 -3.84
N HIS A 232 1.72 16.04 -2.51
CA HIS A 232 1.51 17.22 -1.66
C HIS A 232 2.77 18.11 -1.56
N LEU A 233 3.97 17.56 -1.82
CA LEU A 233 5.22 18.32 -1.95
C LEU A 233 5.47 18.77 -3.39
N TYR A 234 5.08 17.95 -4.38
CA TYR A 234 5.30 18.24 -5.79
C TYR A 234 4.35 19.33 -6.33
N ASP A 235 3.05 19.16 -6.10
CA ASP A 235 2.02 20.13 -6.50
C ASP A 235 0.87 20.14 -5.46
N PRO A 236 1.05 20.89 -4.36
CA PRO A 236 0.09 20.93 -3.25
C PRO A 236 -1.29 21.47 -3.61
N LYS A 237 -1.41 22.16 -4.76
CA LYS A 237 -2.68 22.73 -5.24
C LYS A 237 -3.38 21.83 -6.25
N SER A 238 -2.79 20.70 -6.61
CA SER A 238 -3.39 19.78 -7.56
C SER A 238 -4.61 19.05 -6.95
N LYS A 239 -5.53 18.62 -7.81
CA LYS A 239 -6.65 17.77 -7.40
C LYS A 239 -6.18 16.43 -6.81
N GLY A 240 -5.01 15.94 -7.24
CA GLY A 240 -4.41 14.76 -6.68
C GLY A 240 -4.00 14.94 -5.21
N ALA A 241 -3.37 16.07 -4.88
CA ALA A 241 -3.00 16.42 -3.51
C ALA A 241 -4.21 16.56 -2.60
N GLU A 242 -5.23 17.31 -3.05
CA GLU A 242 -6.50 17.46 -2.34
C GLU A 242 -7.15 16.09 -2.05
N SER A 243 -7.26 15.22 -3.07
CA SER A 243 -7.92 13.94 -2.93
C SER A 243 -7.18 12.99 -1.98
N TYR A 244 -5.85 12.92 -2.03
CA TYR A 244 -5.09 12.09 -1.08
C TYR A 244 -5.10 12.66 0.34
N GLY A 245 -5.17 13.98 0.51
CA GLY A 245 -5.43 14.59 1.83
C GLY A 245 -6.76 14.14 2.42
N LEU A 246 -7.85 14.23 1.64
CA LEU A 246 -9.17 13.75 2.06
C LEU A 246 -9.19 12.23 2.35
N LEU A 247 -8.50 11.42 1.55
CA LEU A 247 -8.38 9.98 1.81
C LEU A 247 -7.67 9.71 3.15
N ALA A 248 -6.60 10.46 3.43
CA ALA A 248 -5.88 10.32 4.70
C ALA A 248 -6.76 10.71 5.90
N GLU A 249 -7.58 11.76 5.77
CA GLU A 249 -8.57 12.15 6.78
C GLU A 249 -9.60 11.02 7.02
N GLU A 250 -10.19 10.45 5.95
CA GLU A 250 -11.13 9.32 6.08
C GLU A 250 -10.48 8.09 6.72
N VAL A 251 -9.22 7.78 6.40
CA VAL A 251 -8.48 6.67 7.02
C VAL A 251 -8.27 6.93 8.50
N MET A 252 -7.94 8.16 8.92
CA MET A 252 -7.76 8.52 10.33
C MET A 252 -9.06 8.51 11.12
N GLU A 253 -10.18 8.93 10.51
CA GLU A 253 -11.51 8.98 11.13
C GLU A 253 -12.11 7.58 11.36
N LYS A 254 -11.70 6.61 10.57
CA LYS A 254 -12.24 5.26 10.66
C LYS A 254 -11.85 4.62 12.00
N GLU A 255 -12.87 4.35 12.85
CA GLU A 255 -12.66 3.65 14.11
C GLU A 255 -12.07 2.26 13.86
N TRP A 256 -10.99 1.97 14.56
CA TRP A 256 -10.30 0.69 14.53
C TRP A 256 -10.41 0.04 15.91
N ASN A 257 -11.20 -1.04 16.02
CA ASN A 257 -11.45 -1.79 17.26
C ASN A 257 -10.50 -2.97 17.42
#